data_5024602eb2aab573e3c5f0f3bad6a54c
#
_entry.id   5024602eb2aab573e3c5f0f3bad6a54c
#
_cell.length_a   1.000
_cell.length_b   1.000
_cell.length_c   1.000
_cell.angle_alpha   90.00
_cell.angle_beta   90.00
_cell.angle_gamma   90.00
#
_symmetry.space_group_name_H-M   'P 1'
#
loop_
_entity.id
_entity.type
_entity.pdbx_description
1 polymer ?
#
loop_
_entity_poly.entity_id
_entity_poly.type
_entity_poly.pdbx_seq_one_letter_code
_entity_poly.pdbx_strand_id
1 'polypeptide(L)'
;MLTKIRNILNEFNADFMLIFNADFHLSEYINEYFKLKEILSGFCGSAGTLLISKNEAFLFTDGRYFLQAENELKQDFKLIKSPDYISYIKDNFNNKTALLDLRTISYTNYLKLSEVAKIVDFTINYNDFHSRTLPNDKVFYQNPKFVDNINKIKRLQNELSEKNIDYCVISSLSDIAYLTNLRGKDVEYNPVFLSYLIVSKTKAYFYIDENKLSEITKDEDLIYKDYFEFYDDLKTLKGNIICDFSNTNAKIISQIKANIINEILPSTMQKACKSANEIKHLKYAHLLDGIALCKFNHWLENTDLSSVDECKIDEILTNYRADNEYFISNSFDTIAGFNENAAIIHYKAKKNNAKFLNENGLLLLDSGAQYECGTTDITRVFKINKASKEQIRDYTLVLKANIAISKILYPENIKMPLLDSIARKELWQYGLDYLHGTGHGVGYFLNVHEGPQVLSLNANASEHTRVKRGMLTSIEPGLYHANKYGIRLENLAISEFAMSSEYGDFLRFDIVTLYPFELNLIDLNMLNTDEIKWLNDYHLRVLNTLSPYLDDCLKNFLAYKCREIPISNSTNF
;
A
#
# COMPACT_ATOMS: atom_id res chain seq x y z
N MET A 1 -1.69 -21.66 23.04
CA MET A 1 -0.57 -20.91 22.44
C MET A 1 0.02 -19.88 23.42
N LEU A 2 -0.77 -19.05 24.11
CA LEU A 2 -0.26 -18.11 25.12
C LEU A 2 0.55 -18.79 26.22
N THR A 3 0.11 -19.96 26.70
CA THR A 3 0.86 -20.75 27.69
C THR A 3 2.28 -21.08 27.21
N LYS A 4 2.46 -21.41 25.90
CA LYS A 4 3.79 -21.67 25.35
C LYS A 4 4.68 -20.44 25.39
N ILE A 5 4.15 -19.27 25.02
CA ILE A 5 4.90 -18.00 25.09
C ILE A 5 5.27 -17.67 26.54
N ARG A 6 4.34 -17.86 27.49
CA ARG A 6 4.61 -17.63 28.90
C ARG A 6 5.67 -18.58 29.48
N ASN A 7 5.73 -19.82 28.99
CA ASN A 7 6.81 -20.74 29.34
C ASN A 7 8.16 -20.26 28.83
N ILE A 8 8.21 -19.76 27.57
CA ILE A 8 9.42 -19.15 26.99
C ILE A 8 9.85 -17.92 27.83
N LEU A 9 8.92 -17.05 28.21
CA LEU A 9 9.22 -15.90 29.07
C LEU A 9 9.85 -16.32 30.40
N ASN A 10 9.37 -17.40 31.00
CA ASN A 10 9.92 -17.93 32.27
C ASN A 10 11.32 -18.53 32.05
N GLU A 11 11.54 -19.29 30.97
CA GLU A 11 12.82 -19.89 30.63
C GLU A 11 13.92 -18.83 30.43
N PHE A 12 13.60 -17.74 29.72
CA PHE A 12 14.53 -16.63 29.47
C PHE A 12 14.54 -15.57 30.58
N ASN A 13 13.80 -15.79 31.67
CA ASN A 13 13.61 -14.80 32.73
C ASN A 13 13.24 -13.39 32.20
N ALA A 14 12.38 -13.36 31.18
CA ALA A 14 11.92 -12.14 30.54
C ALA A 14 10.53 -11.73 31.08
N ASP A 15 10.22 -10.45 30.96
CA ASP A 15 8.97 -9.88 31.48
C ASP A 15 7.85 -9.92 30.43
N PHE A 16 8.19 -9.71 29.15
CA PHE A 16 7.23 -9.73 28.04
C PHE A 16 7.88 -10.10 26.71
N MET A 17 7.04 -10.49 25.73
CA MET A 17 7.42 -10.75 24.34
C MET A 17 6.66 -9.81 23.43
N LEU A 18 7.34 -9.27 22.41
CA LEU A 18 6.74 -8.51 21.32
C LEU A 18 6.66 -9.39 20.07
N ILE A 19 5.49 -9.36 19.40
CA ILE A 19 5.27 -10.02 18.12
C ILE A 19 4.69 -9.00 17.16
N PHE A 20 5.41 -8.78 16.06
CA PHE A 20 5.04 -7.83 15.02
C PHE A 20 4.31 -8.51 13.86
N ASN A 21 3.50 -7.74 13.13
CA ASN A 21 3.02 -8.15 11.82
C ASN A 21 4.11 -7.86 10.80
N ALA A 22 5.11 -8.71 10.72
CA ALA A 22 6.25 -8.53 9.84
C ALA A 22 6.87 -9.88 9.45
N ASP A 23 7.40 -9.96 8.24
CA ASP A 23 8.37 -10.98 7.83
C ASP A 23 9.82 -10.50 8.09
N PHE A 24 10.80 -11.26 7.63
CA PHE A 24 12.21 -10.90 7.79
C PHE A 24 12.67 -9.75 6.86
N HIS A 25 11.79 -9.32 5.95
CA HIS A 25 12.01 -8.24 5.00
C HIS A 25 11.26 -6.96 5.38
N LEU A 26 10.49 -6.99 6.49
CA LEU A 26 9.61 -5.92 6.97
C LEU A 26 8.53 -5.55 5.94
N SER A 27 8.04 -6.54 5.19
CA SER A 27 6.94 -6.34 4.25
C SER A 27 5.64 -5.98 4.99
N GLU A 28 4.80 -5.13 4.40
CA GLU A 28 3.47 -4.80 4.95
C GLU A 28 2.51 -5.99 4.79
N TYR A 29 2.43 -6.54 3.58
CA TYR A 29 1.74 -7.81 3.33
C TYR A 29 2.75 -8.93 3.47
N ILE A 30 2.40 -9.94 4.27
CA ILE A 30 3.31 -11.03 4.64
C ILE A 30 2.72 -12.38 4.23
N ASN A 31 3.61 -13.30 3.88
CA ASN A 31 3.20 -14.67 3.61
C ASN A 31 2.57 -15.34 4.84
N GLU A 32 1.68 -16.29 4.62
CA GLU A 32 0.98 -17.07 5.65
C GLU A 32 1.93 -17.67 6.70
N TYR A 33 3.16 -18.01 6.33
CA TYR A 33 4.17 -18.52 7.26
C TYR A 33 4.49 -17.53 8.38
N PHE A 34 4.47 -16.23 8.12
CA PHE A 34 4.82 -15.18 9.09
C PHE A 34 3.64 -14.65 9.91
N LYS A 35 2.40 -15.08 9.65
CA LYS A 35 1.16 -14.56 10.28
C LYS A 35 0.96 -15.01 11.74
N LEU A 36 2.02 -15.00 12.55
CA LEU A 36 1.97 -15.43 13.94
C LEU A 36 1.05 -14.54 14.80
N LYS A 37 1.03 -13.22 14.55
CA LYS A 37 0.11 -12.28 15.21
C LYS A 37 -1.35 -12.72 15.06
N GLU A 38 -1.77 -13.02 13.83
CA GLU A 38 -3.13 -13.49 13.54
C GLU A 38 -3.44 -14.82 14.21
N ILE A 39 -2.52 -15.79 14.11
CA ILE A 39 -2.68 -17.13 14.71
C ILE A 39 -2.91 -17.03 16.23
N LEU A 40 -2.18 -16.16 16.91
CA LEU A 40 -2.28 -15.98 18.34
C LEU A 40 -3.54 -15.21 18.75
N SER A 41 -3.76 -14.04 18.16
CA SER A 41 -4.76 -13.07 18.61
C SER A 41 -6.12 -13.21 17.90
N GLY A 42 -6.17 -13.83 16.73
CA GLY A 42 -7.34 -13.86 15.84
C GLY A 42 -7.47 -12.63 14.95
N PHE A 43 -6.71 -11.57 15.21
CA PHE A 43 -6.77 -10.32 14.47
C PHE A 43 -5.96 -10.40 13.17
N CYS A 44 -6.63 -10.28 12.02
CA CYS A 44 -6.03 -10.42 10.68
C CYS A 44 -5.60 -9.09 10.01
N GLY A 45 -5.87 -7.92 10.61
CA GLY A 45 -5.46 -6.63 10.06
C GLY A 45 -3.95 -6.53 9.80
N SER A 46 -3.51 -5.82 8.77
CA SER A 46 -2.09 -5.75 8.37
C SER A 46 -1.22 -4.93 9.33
N ALA A 47 -1.78 -4.03 10.13
CA ALA A 47 -1.04 -3.26 11.13
C ALA A 47 -1.42 -3.67 12.56
N GLY A 48 -0.43 -4.11 13.33
CA GLY A 48 -0.64 -4.45 14.75
C GLY A 48 0.58 -5.09 15.40
N THR A 49 0.74 -4.81 16.69
CA THR A 49 1.80 -5.37 17.52
C THR A 49 1.18 -6.06 18.73
N LEU A 50 1.58 -7.29 19.02
CA LEU A 50 1.22 -7.96 20.27
C LEU A 50 2.29 -7.71 21.32
N LEU A 51 1.86 -7.38 22.54
CA LEU A 51 2.66 -7.44 23.75
C LEU A 51 2.07 -8.52 24.67
N ILE A 52 2.84 -9.56 24.93
CA ILE A 52 2.40 -10.69 25.76
C ILE A 52 3.30 -10.74 26.99
N SER A 53 2.74 -10.48 28.17
CA SER A 53 3.39 -10.62 29.46
C SER A 53 3.05 -11.95 30.11
N LYS A 54 3.62 -12.20 31.31
CA LYS A 54 3.31 -13.40 32.09
C LYS A 54 1.82 -13.50 32.46
N ASN A 55 1.13 -12.37 32.57
CA ASN A 55 -0.27 -12.34 33.05
C ASN A 55 -1.25 -11.81 32.00
N GLU A 56 -0.84 -10.93 31.11
CA GLU A 56 -1.71 -10.19 30.21
C GLU A 56 -1.23 -10.28 28.76
N ALA A 57 -2.12 -10.01 27.82
CA ALA A 57 -1.80 -9.92 26.42
C ALA A 57 -2.56 -8.74 25.79
N PHE A 58 -1.87 -7.96 24.96
CA PHE A 58 -2.38 -6.74 24.35
C PHE A 58 -2.17 -6.75 22.86
N LEU A 59 -3.14 -6.17 22.13
CA LEU A 59 -2.99 -5.80 20.72
C LEU A 59 -2.96 -4.28 20.62
N PHE A 60 -1.92 -3.74 20.02
CA PHE A 60 -1.79 -2.33 19.62
C PHE A 60 -2.08 -2.23 18.13
N THR A 61 -2.97 -1.31 17.73
CA THR A 61 -3.25 -1.05 16.31
C THR A 61 -3.68 0.41 16.10
N ASP A 62 -3.83 0.84 14.84
CA ASP A 62 -4.20 2.21 14.49
C ASP A 62 -5.69 2.35 14.09
N GLY A 63 -6.10 3.59 13.80
CA GLY A 63 -7.50 3.94 13.57
C GLY A 63 -8.18 3.22 12.40
N ARG A 64 -7.42 2.69 11.44
CA ARG A 64 -7.94 1.92 10.32
C ARG A 64 -8.57 0.60 10.76
N TYR A 65 -8.12 0.06 11.90
CA TYR A 65 -8.43 -1.30 12.36
C TYR A 65 -9.21 -1.37 13.68
N PHE A 66 -9.57 -0.26 14.32
CA PHE A 66 -10.22 -0.33 15.63
C PHE A 66 -11.51 -1.17 15.61
N LEU A 67 -12.40 -0.91 14.65
CA LEU A 67 -13.66 -1.66 14.54
C LEU A 67 -13.42 -3.14 14.20
N GLN A 68 -12.47 -3.42 13.32
CA GLN A 68 -12.12 -4.80 12.96
C GLN A 68 -11.54 -5.55 14.16
N ALA A 69 -10.62 -4.92 14.91
CA ALA A 69 -10.00 -5.54 16.07
C ALA A 69 -11.02 -5.83 17.19
N GLU A 70 -12.01 -4.95 17.41
CA GLU A 70 -13.11 -5.21 18.35
C GLU A 70 -13.91 -6.46 18.01
N ASN A 71 -14.05 -6.77 16.72
CA ASN A 71 -14.83 -7.92 16.24
C ASN A 71 -14.02 -9.23 16.18
N GLU A 72 -12.71 -9.16 15.92
CA GLU A 72 -11.88 -10.34 15.64
C GLU A 72 -11.03 -10.81 16.82
N LEU A 73 -10.72 -9.90 17.77
CA LEU A 73 -9.76 -10.16 18.85
C LEU A 73 -10.28 -11.24 19.80
N LYS A 74 -9.46 -12.27 20.07
CA LYS A 74 -9.77 -13.29 21.07
C LYS A 74 -9.85 -12.70 22.47
N GLN A 75 -10.71 -13.28 23.32
CA GLN A 75 -11.01 -12.81 24.70
C GLN A 75 -9.77 -12.68 25.61
N ASP A 76 -8.72 -13.46 25.33
CA ASP A 76 -7.46 -13.41 26.10
C ASP A 76 -6.62 -12.16 25.84
N PHE A 77 -6.97 -11.35 24.85
CA PHE A 77 -6.26 -10.14 24.46
C PHE A 77 -7.06 -8.88 24.77
N LYS A 78 -6.37 -7.83 25.17
CA LYS A 78 -6.93 -6.49 25.35
C LYS A 78 -6.53 -5.60 24.19
N LEU A 79 -7.51 -4.90 23.60
CA LEU A 79 -7.27 -3.92 22.53
C LEU A 79 -6.78 -2.60 23.12
N ILE A 80 -5.63 -2.12 22.64
CA ILE A 80 -5.14 -0.76 22.86
C ILE A 80 -5.32 0.02 21.55
N LYS A 81 -6.19 1.02 21.56
CA LYS A 81 -6.50 1.87 20.40
C LYS A 81 -5.40 2.91 20.17
N SER A 82 -4.18 2.45 20.00
CA SER A 82 -3.00 3.24 19.70
C SER A 82 -1.94 2.34 19.05
N PRO A 83 -1.21 2.78 18.02
CA PRO A 83 -0.06 2.07 17.50
C PRO A 83 1.21 2.28 18.35
N ASP A 84 1.18 3.19 19.34
CA ASP A 84 2.34 3.56 20.16
C ASP A 84 2.55 2.59 21.33
N TYR A 85 3.03 1.39 21.00
CA TYR A 85 3.41 0.39 22.00
C TYR A 85 4.66 0.80 22.81
N ILE A 86 5.52 1.68 22.27
CA ILE A 86 6.77 2.12 22.93
C ILE A 86 6.44 3.00 24.14
N SER A 87 5.57 4.00 23.98
CA SER A 87 5.11 4.82 25.12
C SER A 87 4.40 3.96 26.18
N TYR A 88 3.58 2.99 25.76
CA TYR A 88 2.95 2.07 26.69
C TYR A 88 3.97 1.24 27.48
N ILE A 89 5.04 0.74 26.83
CA ILE A 89 6.13 0.01 27.48
C ILE A 89 6.85 0.92 28.46
N LYS A 90 7.15 2.16 28.08
CA LYS A 90 7.77 3.16 28.96
C LYS A 90 6.99 3.37 30.25
N ASP A 91 5.65 3.43 30.16
CA ASP A 91 4.78 3.71 31.31
C ASP A 91 4.54 2.47 32.18
N ASN A 92 4.47 1.25 31.59
CA ASN A 92 4.04 0.04 32.30
C ASN A 92 5.15 -1.02 32.47
N PHE A 93 6.19 -1.01 31.63
CA PHE A 93 7.24 -2.03 31.58
C PHE A 93 8.65 -1.41 31.45
N ASN A 94 8.84 -0.19 31.94
CA ASN A 94 10.11 0.53 31.82
C ASN A 94 11.27 -0.28 32.41
N ASN A 95 12.38 -0.39 31.66
CA ASN A 95 13.58 -1.16 32.01
C ASN A 95 13.37 -2.66 32.23
N LYS A 96 12.20 -3.20 31.86
CA LYS A 96 11.91 -4.64 31.87
C LYS A 96 12.57 -5.34 30.68
N THR A 97 12.69 -6.67 30.79
CA THR A 97 13.31 -7.49 29.74
C THR A 97 12.27 -7.91 28.70
N ALA A 98 12.49 -7.53 27.46
CA ALA A 98 11.69 -7.86 26.29
C ALA A 98 12.36 -8.95 25.43
N LEU A 99 11.63 -10.02 25.12
CA LEU A 99 12.00 -10.95 24.05
C LEU A 99 11.40 -10.49 22.72
N LEU A 100 12.18 -10.48 21.67
CA LEU A 100 11.68 -10.27 20.32
C LEU A 100 12.64 -10.84 19.27
N ASP A 101 12.11 -11.19 18.11
CA ASP A 101 12.91 -11.59 16.96
C ASP A 101 13.40 -10.33 16.24
N LEU A 102 14.69 -10.06 16.29
CA LEU A 102 15.29 -8.88 15.66
C LEU A 102 15.11 -8.83 14.14
N ARG A 103 14.71 -9.96 13.50
CA ARG A 103 14.40 -10.01 12.08
C ARG A 103 13.04 -9.36 11.74
N THR A 104 12.20 -9.09 12.73
CA THR A 104 10.82 -8.60 12.54
C THR A 104 10.58 -7.17 13.01
N ILE A 105 11.64 -6.46 13.40
CA ILE A 105 11.58 -5.06 13.82
C ILE A 105 12.60 -4.23 13.04
N SER A 106 12.22 -3.03 12.57
CA SER A 106 13.17 -2.11 11.94
C SER A 106 14.22 -1.62 12.95
N TYR A 107 15.43 -1.33 12.45
CA TYR A 107 16.48 -0.85 13.35
C TYR A 107 16.12 0.48 14.02
N THR A 108 15.41 1.37 13.34
CA THR A 108 14.89 2.62 13.92
C THR A 108 13.98 2.34 15.12
N ASN A 109 13.05 1.41 15.00
CA ASN A 109 12.15 1.05 16.12
C ASN A 109 12.86 0.26 17.21
N TYR A 110 13.85 -0.58 16.84
CA TYR A 110 14.73 -1.24 17.80
C TYR A 110 15.46 -0.24 18.69
N LEU A 111 16.04 0.83 18.12
CA LEU A 111 16.72 1.87 18.89
C LEU A 111 15.78 2.55 19.90
N LYS A 112 14.58 2.97 19.44
CA LYS A 112 13.58 3.59 20.33
C LYS A 112 13.15 2.64 21.45
N LEU A 113 12.94 1.36 21.14
CA LEU A 113 12.55 0.35 22.14
C LEU A 113 13.68 0.10 23.15
N SER A 114 14.94 0.14 22.70
CA SER A 114 16.12 -0.04 23.55
C SER A 114 16.30 1.06 24.59
N GLU A 115 15.70 2.24 24.39
CA GLU A 115 15.69 3.33 25.37
C GLU A 115 14.78 3.03 26.58
N VAL A 116 13.78 2.15 26.42
CA VAL A 116 12.74 1.88 27.44
C VAL A 116 12.72 0.44 27.93
N ALA A 117 13.36 -0.51 27.24
CA ALA A 117 13.39 -1.92 27.61
C ALA A 117 14.77 -2.56 27.38
N LYS A 118 15.08 -3.62 28.15
CA LYS A 118 16.24 -4.48 27.91
C LYS A 118 15.87 -5.52 26.87
N ILE A 119 16.46 -5.47 25.69
CA ILE A 119 16.11 -6.35 24.58
C ILE A 119 16.98 -7.60 24.58
N VAL A 120 16.33 -8.74 24.47
CA VAL A 120 16.97 -10.04 24.23
C VAL A 120 16.49 -10.56 22.88
N ASP A 121 17.45 -10.81 21.97
CA ASP A 121 17.17 -11.38 20.65
C ASP A 121 16.72 -12.84 20.82
N PHE A 122 15.49 -13.11 20.42
CA PHE A 122 14.86 -14.42 20.49
C PHE A 122 14.39 -14.86 19.11
N THR A 123 15.09 -15.79 18.48
CA THR A 123 14.70 -16.33 17.20
C THR A 123 13.42 -17.16 17.33
N ILE A 124 12.32 -16.68 16.76
CA ILE A 124 11.05 -17.41 16.75
C ILE A 124 11.14 -18.59 15.79
N ASN A 125 10.87 -19.79 16.29
CA ASN A 125 10.61 -20.95 15.45
C ASN A 125 9.11 -21.02 15.16
N TYR A 126 8.69 -20.58 13.98
CA TYR A 126 7.29 -20.54 13.56
C TYR A 126 6.62 -21.93 13.58
N ASN A 127 7.37 -23.00 13.28
CA ASN A 127 6.86 -24.37 13.28
C ASN A 127 6.40 -24.83 14.69
N ASP A 128 6.79 -24.12 15.73
CA ASP A 128 6.30 -24.35 17.09
C ASP A 128 4.83 -23.90 17.28
N PHE A 129 4.31 -23.08 16.38
CA PHE A 129 2.97 -22.48 16.47
C PHE A 129 2.02 -22.95 15.37
N HIS A 130 2.55 -23.37 14.21
CA HIS A 130 1.78 -23.86 13.07
C HIS A 130 2.62 -24.77 12.15
N SER A 131 1.95 -25.43 11.20
CA SER A 131 2.58 -26.34 10.22
C SER A 131 2.77 -25.72 8.82
N ARG A 132 2.58 -24.39 8.68
CA ARG A 132 2.81 -23.69 7.40
C ARG A 132 4.31 -23.70 7.07
N THR A 133 4.64 -23.75 5.78
CA THR A 133 6.04 -23.75 5.28
C THR A 133 6.37 -22.41 4.64
N LEU A 134 7.65 -22.09 4.54
CA LEU A 134 8.11 -20.97 3.72
C LEU A 134 7.66 -21.16 2.28
N PRO A 135 7.27 -20.07 1.59
CA PRO A 135 6.84 -20.15 0.20
C PRO A 135 7.98 -20.60 -0.72
N ASN A 136 7.65 -21.40 -1.71
CA ASN A 136 8.61 -21.93 -2.69
C ASN A 136 8.10 -21.78 -4.13
N ASP A 137 7.37 -20.70 -4.40
CA ASP A 137 6.88 -20.38 -5.73
C ASP A 137 8.03 -20.00 -6.67
N LYS A 138 7.88 -20.36 -7.95
CA LYS A 138 8.87 -20.03 -8.97
C LYS A 138 8.86 -18.53 -9.28
N VAL A 139 10.04 -18.00 -9.54
CA VAL A 139 10.17 -16.63 -10.06
C VAL A 139 10.12 -16.64 -11.58
N PHE A 140 9.69 -15.52 -12.14
CA PHE A 140 9.63 -15.30 -13.59
C PHE A 140 10.13 -13.89 -13.92
N TYR A 141 10.66 -13.70 -15.13
CA TYR A 141 10.98 -12.35 -15.60
C TYR A 141 9.71 -11.58 -15.95
N GLN A 142 9.69 -10.30 -15.61
CA GLN A 142 8.67 -9.39 -16.12
C GLN A 142 8.69 -9.42 -17.66
N ASN A 143 7.51 -9.36 -18.29
CA ASN A 143 7.38 -9.38 -19.74
C ASN A 143 8.27 -8.31 -20.40
N PRO A 144 9.20 -8.69 -21.29
CA PRO A 144 10.16 -7.77 -21.90
C PRO A 144 9.53 -6.56 -22.60
N LYS A 145 8.27 -6.67 -23.05
CA LYS A 145 7.49 -5.56 -23.63
C LYS A 145 7.32 -4.38 -22.65
N PHE A 146 7.37 -4.66 -21.37
CA PHE A 146 7.11 -3.71 -20.29
C PHE A 146 8.35 -3.43 -19.42
N VAL A 147 9.52 -3.83 -19.86
CA VAL A 147 10.78 -3.59 -19.14
C VAL A 147 11.60 -2.56 -19.90
N ASP A 148 12.13 -1.57 -19.20
CA ASP A 148 13.09 -0.62 -19.76
C ASP A 148 14.42 -1.32 -20.04
N ASN A 149 15.02 -1.00 -21.17
CA ASN A 149 16.34 -1.50 -21.55
C ASN A 149 17.47 -0.76 -20.78
N ILE A 150 17.38 -0.79 -19.45
CA ILE A 150 18.34 -0.16 -18.53
C ILE A 150 18.86 -1.22 -17.58
N ASN A 151 20.18 -1.38 -17.52
CA ASN A 151 20.78 -2.21 -16.47
C ASN A 151 20.73 -1.47 -15.11
N LYS A 152 19.68 -1.77 -14.33
CA LYS A 152 19.39 -1.12 -13.04
C LYS A 152 20.46 -1.39 -12.00
N ILE A 153 21.06 -2.59 -12.00
CA ILE A 153 22.17 -2.94 -11.09
C ILE A 153 23.40 -2.10 -11.44
N LYS A 154 23.72 -1.97 -12.72
CA LYS A 154 24.86 -1.15 -13.14
C LYS A 154 24.67 0.34 -12.80
N ARG A 155 23.44 0.84 -12.94
CA ARG A 155 23.09 2.20 -12.50
C ARG A 155 23.33 2.38 -10.99
N LEU A 156 22.90 1.41 -10.17
CA LEU A 156 23.15 1.41 -8.73
C LEU A 156 24.65 1.37 -8.42
N GLN A 157 25.43 0.50 -9.08
CA GLN A 157 26.89 0.41 -8.91
C GLN A 157 27.62 1.72 -9.21
N ASN A 158 27.17 2.44 -10.25
CA ASN A 158 27.74 3.75 -10.60
C ASN A 158 27.45 4.77 -9.49
N GLU A 159 26.21 4.81 -8.98
CA GLU A 159 25.84 5.72 -7.88
C GLU A 159 26.60 5.41 -6.58
N LEU A 160 26.81 4.13 -6.25
CA LEU A 160 27.66 3.73 -5.12
C LEU A 160 29.11 4.21 -5.30
N SER A 161 29.62 4.14 -6.53
CA SER A 161 30.98 4.57 -6.85
C SER A 161 31.13 6.09 -6.69
N GLU A 162 30.16 6.87 -7.18
CA GLU A 162 30.13 8.34 -7.07
C GLU A 162 30.06 8.80 -5.60
N LYS A 163 29.30 8.09 -4.76
CA LYS A 163 29.15 8.38 -3.33
C LYS A 163 30.24 7.77 -2.46
N ASN A 164 31.22 7.05 -3.05
CA ASN A 164 32.25 6.29 -2.32
C ASN A 164 31.68 5.30 -1.28
N ILE A 165 30.60 4.61 -1.63
CA ILE A 165 29.95 3.56 -0.86
C ILE A 165 30.44 2.22 -1.38
N ASP A 166 30.87 1.31 -0.49
CA ASP A 166 31.44 0.01 -0.90
C ASP A 166 30.35 -1.05 -1.12
N TYR A 167 29.28 -1.01 -0.33
CA TYR A 167 28.15 -1.95 -0.44
C TYR A 167 26.82 -1.28 -0.15
N CYS A 168 25.79 -1.73 -0.88
CA CYS A 168 24.38 -1.49 -0.58
C CYS A 168 23.73 -2.81 -0.15
N VAL A 169 23.19 -2.86 1.06
CA VAL A 169 22.47 -4.04 1.58
C VAL A 169 20.98 -3.82 1.42
N ILE A 170 20.32 -4.69 0.66
CA ILE A 170 18.93 -4.56 0.24
C ILE A 170 18.15 -5.76 0.77
N SER A 171 17.21 -5.50 1.69
CA SER A 171 16.25 -6.49 2.20
C SER A 171 14.83 -6.29 1.68
N SER A 172 14.52 -5.12 1.11
CA SER A 172 13.21 -4.82 0.52
C SER A 172 12.95 -5.70 -0.69
N LEU A 173 11.91 -6.54 -0.62
CA LEU A 173 11.55 -7.47 -1.69
C LEU A 173 11.21 -6.74 -2.99
N SER A 174 10.53 -5.59 -2.90
CA SER A 174 10.16 -4.80 -4.07
C SER A 174 11.36 -4.12 -4.73
N ASP A 175 12.39 -3.70 -3.96
CA ASP A 175 13.63 -3.17 -4.53
C ASP A 175 14.42 -4.24 -5.26
N ILE A 176 14.46 -5.46 -4.70
CA ILE A 176 15.13 -6.60 -5.33
C ILE A 176 14.41 -6.98 -6.62
N ALA A 177 13.09 -7.11 -6.59
CA ALA A 177 12.29 -7.41 -7.76
C ALA A 177 12.42 -6.33 -8.87
N TYR A 178 12.54 -5.04 -8.47
CA TYR A 178 12.82 -3.94 -9.39
C TYR A 178 14.19 -4.07 -10.05
N LEU A 179 15.25 -4.31 -9.25
CA LEU A 179 16.63 -4.36 -9.73
C LEU A 179 16.90 -5.55 -10.64
N THR A 180 16.28 -6.71 -10.34
CA THR A 180 16.49 -7.96 -11.08
C THR A 180 15.51 -8.16 -12.24
N ASN A 181 14.48 -7.33 -12.36
CA ASN A 181 13.32 -7.52 -13.26
C ASN A 181 12.59 -8.87 -13.03
N LEU A 182 12.83 -9.53 -11.92
CA LEU A 182 12.13 -10.74 -11.52
C LEU A 182 10.84 -10.42 -10.76
N ARG A 183 9.88 -11.31 -10.88
CA ARG A 183 8.62 -11.29 -10.12
C ARG A 183 8.39 -12.68 -9.53
N GLY A 184 7.59 -12.76 -8.47
CA GLY A 184 7.24 -14.01 -7.80
C GLY A 184 5.85 -13.94 -7.18
N LYS A 185 5.48 -14.98 -6.43
CA LYS A 185 4.17 -15.13 -5.79
C LYS A 185 4.28 -15.47 -4.31
N ASP A 186 5.42 -15.21 -3.68
CA ASP A 186 5.65 -15.54 -2.27
C ASP A 186 4.78 -14.71 -1.32
N VAL A 187 4.35 -13.53 -1.74
CA VAL A 187 3.46 -12.65 -0.98
C VAL A 187 2.18 -12.43 -1.78
N GLU A 188 1.05 -12.68 -1.16
CA GLU A 188 -0.25 -12.50 -1.81
C GLU A 188 -0.41 -11.06 -2.31
N TYR A 189 -0.94 -10.88 -3.52
CA TYR A 189 -1.13 -9.59 -4.22
C TYR A 189 0.13 -8.83 -4.63
N ASN A 190 1.28 -9.10 -4.00
CA ASN A 190 2.54 -8.44 -4.34
C ASN A 190 3.41 -9.36 -5.19
N PRO A 191 3.80 -8.95 -6.40
CA PRO A 191 4.58 -9.81 -7.30
C PRO A 191 6.07 -9.85 -6.90
N VAL A 192 6.34 -10.25 -5.65
CA VAL A 192 7.66 -10.32 -5.03
C VAL A 192 7.97 -11.72 -4.52
N PHE A 193 9.20 -11.95 -4.13
CA PHE A 193 9.70 -13.24 -3.67
C PHE A 193 10.77 -13.08 -2.59
N LEU A 194 10.86 -14.04 -1.67
CA LEU A 194 11.82 -14.00 -0.57
C LEU A 194 13.26 -14.07 -1.11
N SER A 195 14.02 -13.02 -0.89
CA SER A 195 15.41 -12.92 -1.33
C SER A 195 16.12 -11.75 -0.64
N TYR A 196 17.44 -11.74 -0.69
CA TYR A 196 18.28 -10.61 -0.31
C TYR A 196 19.24 -10.25 -1.44
N LEU A 197 19.72 -9.01 -1.45
CA LEU A 197 20.69 -8.55 -2.44
C LEU A 197 21.76 -7.70 -1.76
N ILE A 198 23.03 -7.99 -2.02
CA ILE A 198 24.15 -7.13 -1.64
C ILE A 198 24.83 -6.68 -2.93
N VAL A 199 24.82 -5.37 -3.20
CA VAL A 199 25.44 -4.77 -4.38
C VAL A 199 26.69 -4.01 -3.95
N SER A 200 27.85 -4.39 -4.52
CA SER A 200 29.10 -3.63 -4.43
C SER A 200 29.31 -2.78 -5.68
N LYS A 201 30.36 -1.94 -5.69
CA LYS A 201 30.77 -1.15 -6.88
C LYS A 201 30.95 -1.99 -8.16
N THR A 202 31.18 -3.32 -8.05
CA THR A 202 31.52 -4.18 -9.19
C THR A 202 30.78 -5.51 -9.24
N LYS A 203 30.13 -5.95 -8.16
CA LYS A 203 29.48 -7.25 -8.04
C LYS A 203 28.11 -7.11 -7.40
N ALA A 204 27.20 -8.01 -7.72
CA ALA A 204 25.89 -8.15 -7.07
C ALA A 204 25.71 -9.59 -6.59
N TYR A 205 25.53 -9.77 -5.27
CA TYR A 205 25.32 -11.07 -4.64
C TYR A 205 23.83 -11.23 -4.35
N PHE A 206 23.22 -12.21 -5.00
CA PHE A 206 21.78 -12.46 -4.94
C PHE A 206 21.48 -13.74 -4.16
N TYR A 207 20.85 -13.56 -2.99
CA TYR A 207 20.53 -14.64 -2.06
C TYR A 207 19.08 -15.07 -2.23
N ILE A 208 18.88 -16.27 -2.74
CA ILE A 208 17.56 -16.85 -3.06
C ILE A 208 17.60 -18.36 -2.94
N ASP A 209 16.48 -18.99 -2.60
CA ASP A 209 16.35 -20.45 -2.71
C ASP A 209 16.48 -20.88 -4.18
N GLU A 210 17.45 -21.74 -4.48
CA GLU A 210 17.74 -22.17 -5.85
C GLU A 210 16.54 -22.84 -6.53
N ASN A 211 15.68 -23.50 -5.77
CA ASN A 211 14.47 -24.10 -6.31
C ASN A 211 13.56 -23.11 -7.02
N LYS A 212 13.54 -21.85 -6.60
CA LYS A 212 12.74 -20.78 -7.22
C LYS A 212 13.22 -20.41 -8.63
N LEU A 213 14.46 -20.71 -8.98
CA LEU A 213 15.12 -20.31 -10.22
C LEU A 213 14.96 -21.32 -11.37
N SER A 214 14.27 -22.45 -11.16
CA SER A 214 14.24 -23.57 -12.11
C SER A 214 13.58 -23.27 -13.46
N GLU A 215 12.82 -22.18 -13.56
CA GLU A 215 12.08 -21.80 -14.77
C GLU A 215 12.66 -20.57 -15.48
N ILE A 216 13.79 -20.06 -15.01
CA ILE A 216 14.44 -18.88 -15.61
C ILE A 216 15.88 -19.18 -16.00
N THR A 217 16.39 -18.44 -16.99
CA THR A 217 17.83 -18.36 -17.26
C THR A 217 18.46 -17.40 -16.26
N LYS A 218 19.50 -17.84 -15.55
CA LYS A 218 20.23 -17.03 -14.57
C LYS A 218 20.92 -15.85 -15.27
N ASP A 219 20.82 -14.66 -14.68
CA ASP A 219 21.51 -13.45 -15.14
C ASP A 219 23.01 -13.56 -14.79
N GLU A 220 23.89 -13.35 -15.77
CA GLU A 220 25.35 -13.45 -15.60
C GLU A 220 25.94 -12.31 -14.75
N ASP A 221 25.23 -11.19 -14.62
CA ASP A 221 25.64 -10.05 -13.78
C ASP A 221 25.42 -10.34 -12.28
N LEU A 222 24.72 -11.43 -11.91
CA LEU A 222 24.40 -11.83 -10.56
C LEU A 222 25.21 -13.02 -10.08
N ILE A 223 25.75 -12.94 -8.87
CA ILE A 223 26.37 -14.06 -8.15
C ILE A 223 25.30 -14.66 -7.23
N TYR A 224 24.79 -15.82 -7.61
CA TYR A 224 23.74 -16.53 -6.87
C TYR A 224 24.29 -17.23 -5.65
N LYS A 225 23.61 -17.09 -4.51
CA LYS A 225 23.91 -17.71 -3.21
C LYS A 225 22.64 -18.23 -2.56
N ASP A 226 22.78 -19.19 -1.63
CA ASP A 226 21.64 -19.68 -0.85
C ASP A 226 21.07 -18.58 0.04
N TYR A 227 19.74 -18.54 0.16
CA TYR A 227 19.01 -17.54 0.94
C TYR A 227 19.51 -17.41 2.38
N PHE A 228 19.88 -18.54 3.00
CA PHE A 228 20.30 -18.57 4.41
C PHE A 228 21.76 -18.16 4.62
N GLU A 229 22.60 -18.09 3.58
CA GLU A 229 23.98 -17.59 3.69
C GLU A 229 24.07 -16.08 3.94
N PHE A 230 22.98 -15.33 3.69
CA PHE A 230 22.97 -13.87 3.73
C PHE A 230 23.50 -13.30 5.06
N TYR A 231 23.00 -13.77 6.21
CA TYR A 231 23.40 -13.26 7.51
C TYR A 231 24.86 -13.55 7.87
N ASP A 232 25.45 -14.61 7.35
CA ASP A 232 26.86 -14.93 7.55
C ASP A 232 27.76 -14.05 6.69
N ASP A 233 27.36 -13.78 5.46
CA ASP A 233 28.11 -12.88 4.58
C ASP A 233 28.14 -11.44 5.08
N LEU A 234 27.09 -10.94 5.73
CA LEU A 234 27.06 -9.60 6.34
C LEU A 234 28.25 -9.37 7.30
N LYS A 235 28.67 -10.42 8.02
CA LYS A 235 29.78 -10.34 8.98
C LYS A 235 31.14 -10.11 8.31
N THR A 236 31.23 -10.38 7.01
CA THR A 236 32.48 -10.28 6.22
C THR A 236 32.66 -8.94 5.53
N LEU A 237 31.59 -8.14 5.44
CA LEU A 237 31.60 -6.85 4.76
C LEU A 237 32.54 -5.86 5.43
N LYS A 238 33.20 -5.01 4.62
CA LYS A 238 34.16 -3.98 5.07
C LYS A 238 33.90 -2.68 4.33
N GLY A 239 34.38 -1.56 4.90
CA GLY A 239 34.23 -0.25 4.29
C GLY A 239 32.93 0.45 4.65
N ASN A 240 32.39 1.24 3.73
CA ASN A 240 31.16 2.01 3.89
C ASN A 240 29.98 1.23 3.33
N ILE A 241 28.98 0.97 4.16
CA ILE A 241 27.80 0.20 3.80
C ILE A 241 26.57 1.07 3.96
N ILE A 242 25.76 1.22 2.90
CA ILE A 242 24.49 1.93 3.00
C ILE A 242 23.36 0.94 3.36
N CYS A 243 22.58 1.31 4.37
CA CYS A 243 21.35 0.65 4.81
C CYS A 243 20.31 1.71 5.19
N ASP A 244 19.04 1.45 4.94
CA ASP A 244 17.94 2.27 5.45
C ASP A 244 17.44 1.70 6.78
N PHE A 245 17.72 2.36 7.89
CA PHE A 245 17.36 1.91 9.24
C PHE A 245 15.85 1.79 9.46
N SER A 246 15.06 2.53 8.70
CA SER A 246 13.60 2.49 8.81
C SER A 246 13.00 1.26 8.13
N ASN A 247 13.69 0.74 7.09
CA ASN A 247 13.23 -0.38 6.26
C ASN A 247 14.16 -1.60 6.31
N THR A 248 15.20 -1.58 7.18
CA THR A 248 16.10 -2.71 7.41
C THR A 248 15.89 -3.27 8.81
N ASN A 249 15.76 -4.58 8.94
CA ASN A 249 15.55 -5.21 10.24
C ASN A 249 16.79 -5.13 11.14
N ALA A 250 16.56 -5.13 12.45
CA ALA A 250 17.61 -4.94 13.45
C ALA A 250 18.66 -6.06 13.43
N LYS A 251 18.29 -7.29 13.04
CA LYS A 251 19.22 -8.40 12.93
C LYS A 251 20.28 -8.14 11.85
N ILE A 252 19.91 -7.64 10.68
CA ILE A 252 20.82 -7.29 9.59
C ILE A 252 21.88 -6.30 10.09
N ILE A 253 21.43 -5.20 10.68
CA ILE A 253 22.32 -4.14 11.18
C ILE A 253 23.27 -4.66 12.28
N SER A 254 22.78 -5.54 13.17
CA SER A 254 23.58 -6.13 14.24
C SER A 254 24.70 -7.07 13.75
N GLN A 255 24.59 -7.64 12.54
CA GLN A 255 25.62 -8.51 11.96
C GLN A 255 26.72 -7.74 11.24
N ILE A 256 26.48 -6.50 10.82
CA ILE A 256 27.46 -5.68 10.09
C ILE A 256 28.44 -5.06 11.09
N LYS A 257 29.74 -5.35 10.89
CA LYS A 257 30.83 -4.83 11.73
C LYS A 257 31.58 -3.65 11.11
N ALA A 258 31.16 -3.24 9.91
CA ALA A 258 31.74 -2.14 9.14
C ALA A 258 31.03 -0.82 9.43
N ASN A 259 31.48 0.28 8.79
CA ASN A 259 30.81 1.58 8.91
C ASN A 259 29.49 1.58 8.17
N ILE A 260 28.38 1.89 8.86
CA ILE A 260 27.05 1.92 8.27
C ILE A 260 26.61 3.37 8.07
N ILE A 261 26.16 3.66 6.85
CA ILE A 261 25.55 4.93 6.45
C ILE A 261 24.04 4.74 6.42
N ASN A 262 23.31 5.45 7.29
CA ASN A 262 21.86 5.40 7.35
C ASN A 262 21.26 6.42 6.36
N GLU A 263 20.88 5.96 5.18
CA GLU A 263 20.20 6.75 4.16
C GLU A 263 19.18 5.88 3.43
N ILE A 264 18.21 6.53 2.76
CA ILE A 264 17.33 5.86 1.83
C ILE A 264 18.15 5.20 0.71
N LEU A 265 17.80 3.98 0.36
CA LEU A 265 18.54 3.26 -0.66
C LEU A 265 18.34 3.92 -2.04
N PRO A 266 19.42 4.03 -2.85
CA PRO A 266 19.29 4.52 -4.22
C PRO A 266 18.28 3.72 -5.05
N SER A 267 18.18 2.40 -4.84
CA SER A 267 17.19 1.53 -5.50
C SER A 267 15.75 1.97 -5.21
N THR A 268 15.44 2.34 -3.97
CA THR A 268 14.11 2.82 -3.57
C THR A 268 13.74 4.10 -4.34
N MET A 269 14.67 5.06 -4.44
CA MET A 269 14.43 6.29 -5.21
C MET A 269 14.33 6.06 -6.71
N GLN A 270 15.18 5.19 -7.26
CA GLN A 270 15.14 4.81 -8.68
C GLN A 270 13.80 4.15 -9.05
N LYS A 271 13.28 3.29 -8.19
CA LYS A 271 11.99 2.60 -8.34
C LYS A 271 10.80 3.56 -8.20
N ALA A 272 10.88 4.51 -7.25
CA ALA A 272 9.81 5.47 -7.00
C ALA A 272 9.60 6.45 -8.16
N CYS A 273 10.68 6.92 -8.80
CA CYS A 273 10.64 7.85 -9.92
C CYS A 273 10.52 7.07 -11.25
N LYS A 274 9.29 6.84 -11.69
CA LYS A 274 8.99 6.07 -12.91
C LYS A 274 9.57 6.75 -14.16
N SER A 275 10.15 5.94 -15.04
CA SER A 275 10.63 6.40 -16.35
C SER A 275 9.47 6.81 -17.26
N ALA A 276 9.78 7.50 -18.36
CA ALA A 276 8.76 7.85 -19.36
C ALA A 276 8.06 6.61 -19.97
N ASN A 277 8.77 5.49 -20.12
CA ASN A 277 8.19 4.24 -20.59
C ASN A 277 7.30 3.59 -19.52
N GLU A 278 7.77 3.51 -18.27
CA GLU A 278 6.96 2.99 -17.16
C GLU A 278 5.68 3.81 -16.98
N ILE A 279 5.73 5.15 -17.12
CA ILE A 279 4.56 6.03 -17.09
C ILE A 279 3.59 5.70 -18.24
N LYS A 280 4.10 5.48 -19.44
CA LYS A 280 3.26 5.07 -20.59
C LYS A 280 2.58 3.73 -20.33
N HIS A 281 3.29 2.78 -19.77
CA HIS A 281 2.74 1.45 -19.45
C HIS A 281 1.73 1.53 -18.30
N LEU A 282 1.98 2.34 -17.26
CA LEU A 282 1.00 2.61 -16.20
C LEU A 282 -0.30 3.19 -16.75
N LYS A 283 -0.22 4.19 -17.66
CA LYS A 283 -1.42 4.72 -18.33
C LYS A 283 -2.16 3.63 -19.11
N TYR A 284 -1.44 2.67 -19.70
CA TYR A 284 -2.06 1.51 -20.35
C TYR A 284 -2.70 0.55 -19.34
N ALA A 285 -2.08 0.27 -18.20
CA ALA A 285 -2.68 -0.54 -17.14
C ALA A 285 -4.01 0.07 -16.65
N HIS A 286 -4.05 1.40 -16.45
CA HIS A 286 -5.27 2.10 -16.05
C HIS A 286 -6.35 2.14 -17.15
N LEU A 287 -5.96 2.08 -18.44
CA LEU A 287 -6.89 1.87 -19.54
C LEU A 287 -7.56 0.50 -19.43
N LEU A 288 -6.78 -0.56 -19.22
CA LEU A 288 -7.30 -1.94 -19.06
C LEU A 288 -8.25 -2.04 -17.86
N ASP A 289 -7.84 -1.45 -16.75
CA ASP A 289 -8.64 -1.44 -15.52
C ASP A 289 -9.95 -0.63 -15.68
N GLY A 290 -9.89 0.52 -16.36
CA GLY A 290 -11.06 1.33 -16.69
C GLY A 290 -12.09 0.60 -17.56
N ILE A 291 -11.64 -0.23 -18.51
CA ILE A 291 -12.51 -1.11 -19.31
C ILE A 291 -13.21 -2.15 -18.43
N ALA A 292 -12.47 -2.81 -17.53
CA ALA A 292 -13.01 -3.79 -16.59
C ALA A 292 -14.07 -3.17 -15.67
N LEU A 293 -13.78 -1.97 -15.12
CA LEU A 293 -14.71 -1.20 -14.28
C LEU A 293 -15.96 -0.75 -15.05
N CYS A 294 -15.82 -0.41 -16.34
CA CYS A 294 -16.98 -0.08 -17.18
C CYS A 294 -17.91 -1.28 -17.36
N LYS A 295 -17.36 -2.46 -17.68
CA LYS A 295 -18.11 -3.73 -17.75
C LYS A 295 -18.78 -4.06 -16.41
N PHE A 296 -18.02 -3.93 -15.31
CA PHE A 296 -18.51 -4.20 -13.96
C PHE A 296 -19.68 -3.28 -13.58
N ASN A 297 -19.56 -1.96 -13.75
CA ASN A 297 -20.65 -1.05 -13.38
C ASN A 297 -21.87 -1.21 -14.27
N HIS A 298 -21.69 -1.50 -15.57
CA HIS A 298 -22.80 -1.85 -16.44
C HIS A 298 -23.52 -3.11 -15.95
N TRP A 299 -22.79 -4.15 -15.54
CA TRP A 299 -23.36 -5.35 -14.92
C TRP A 299 -24.11 -5.01 -13.62
N LEU A 300 -23.49 -4.21 -12.73
CA LEU A 300 -24.07 -3.82 -11.43
C LEU A 300 -25.43 -3.11 -11.58
N GLU A 301 -25.57 -2.22 -12.59
CA GLU A 301 -26.80 -1.47 -12.83
C GLU A 301 -27.89 -2.26 -13.57
N ASN A 302 -27.55 -3.38 -14.22
CA ASN A 302 -28.48 -4.19 -15.00
C ASN A 302 -28.78 -5.57 -14.39
N THR A 303 -28.29 -5.84 -13.18
CA THR A 303 -28.48 -7.12 -12.48
C THR A 303 -29.46 -6.96 -11.32
N ASP A 304 -30.25 -7.99 -11.05
CA ASP A 304 -31.01 -8.08 -9.81
C ASP A 304 -30.07 -8.31 -8.64
N LEU A 305 -29.89 -7.28 -7.82
CA LEU A 305 -28.95 -7.25 -6.71
C LEU A 305 -29.47 -7.97 -5.45
N SER A 306 -30.72 -8.43 -5.44
CA SER A 306 -31.32 -9.09 -4.27
C SER A 306 -30.58 -10.36 -3.82
N SER A 307 -29.87 -11.01 -4.75
CA SER A 307 -29.06 -12.21 -4.49
C SER A 307 -27.55 -11.98 -4.60
N VAL A 308 -27.12 -10.73 -4.76
CA VAL A 308 -25.70 -10.34 -4.87
C VAL A 308 -25.19 -9.90 -3.52
N ASP A 309 -24.15 -10.52 -3.02
CA ASP A 309 -23.44 -10.12 -1.80
C ASP A 309 -22.09 -9.47 -2.11
N GLU A 310 -21.44 -8.92 -1.09
CA GLU A 310 -20.15 -8.24 -1.20
C GLU A 310 -19.03 -9.16 -1.73
N CYS A 311 -19.06 -10.47 -1.44
CA CYS A 311 -18.10 -11.43 -2.00
C CYS A 311 -18.30 -11.61 -3.52
N LYS A 312 -19.54 -11.56 -4.00
CA LYS A 312 -19.85 -11.66 -5.42
C LYS A 312 -19.38 -10.43 -6.20
N ILE A 313 -19.37 -9.26 -5.58
CA ILE A 313 -18.82 -8.02 -6.17
C ILE A 313 -17.34 -8.19 -6.52
N ASP A 314 -16.52 -8.69 -5.57
CA ASP A 314 -15.11 -8.99 -5.81
C ASP A 314 -14.91 -10.01 -6.93
N GLU A 315 -15.63 -11.12 -6.88
CA GLU A 315 -15.57 -12.20 -7.91
C GLU A 315 -15.83 -11.65 -9.31
N ILE A 316 -16.90 -10.86 -9.50
CA ILE A 316 -17.29 -10.33 -10.81
C ILE A 316 -16.27 -9.33 -11.34
N LEU A 317 -15.79 -8.41 -10.50
CA LEU A 317 -14.80 -7.43 -10.94
C LEU A 317 -13.47 -8.11 -11.30
N THR A 318 -13.02 -9.05 -10.46
CA THR A 318 -11.80 -9.83 -10.72
C THR A 318 -11.92 -10.60 -12.05
N ASN A 319 -13.08 -11.19 -12.36
CA ASN A 319 -13.29 -11.87 -13.64
C ASN A 319 -13.20 -10.92 -14.84
N TYR A 320 -13.77 -9.70 -14.76
CA TYR A 320 -13.64 -8.71 -15.84
C TYR A 320 -12.20 -8.22 -16.03
N ARG A 321 -11.40 -8.14 -14.97
CA ARG A 321 -9.97 -7.85 -15.04
C ARG A 321 -9.19 -8.99 -15.70
N ALA A 322 -9.55 -10.24 -15.33
CA ALA A 322 -8.93 -11.45 -15.85
C ALA A 322 -9.26 -11.76 -17.33
N ASP A 323 -10.26 -11.09 -17.93
CA ASP A 323 -10.46 -11.13 -19.39
C ASP A 323 -9.24 -10.60 -20.17
N ASN A 324 -8.34 -9.87 -19.54
CA ASN A 324 -7.16 -9.30 -20.18
C ASN A 324 -5.94 -10.19 -19.99
N GLU A 325 -5.19 -10.44 -21.07
CA GLU A 325 -4.00 -11.32 -21.07
C GLU A 325 -2.87 -10.85 -20.15
N TYR A 326 -2.79 -9.56 -19.81
CA TYR A 326 -1.74 -8.99 -18.93
C TYR A 326 -2.14 -8.99 -17.46
N PHE A 327 -3.34 -9.43 -17.11
CA PHE A 327 -3.76 -9.54 -15.71
C PHE A 327 -3.06 -10.69 -15.01
N ILE A 328 -2.47 -10.43 -13.84
CA ILE A 328 -1.78 -11.43 -13.02
C ILE A 328 -2.58 -11.78 -11.77
N SER A 329 -3.05 -10.76 -11.05
CA SER A 329 -3.84 -10.91 -9.80
C SER A 329 -4.48 -9.58 -9.42
N ASN A 330 -5.30 -9.55 -8.39
CA ASN A 330 -5.62 -8.29 -7.71
C ASN A 330 -4.34 -7.72 -7.07
N SER A 331 -4.27 -6.40 -6.84
CA SER A 331 -3.13 -5.73 -6.19
C SER A 331 -3.25 -5.70 -4.66
N PHE A 332 -4.45 -6.00 -4.13
CA PHE A 332 -4.78 -6.20 -2.72
C PHE A 332 -6.15 -6.89 -2.58
N ASP A 333 -6.52 -7.28 -1.36
CA ASP A 333 -7.86 -7.78 -1.07
C ASP A 333 -8.92 -6.71 -1.39
N THR A 334 -9.82 -6.99 -2.32
CA THR A 334 -10.89 -6.05 -2.68
C THR A 334 -11.75 -5.67 -1.47
N ILE A 335 -11.93 -4.38 -1.24
CA ILE A 335 -12.82 -3.86 -0.21
C ILE A 335 -14.17 -3.54 -0.87
N ALA A 336 -15.10 -4.45 -0.76
CA ALA A 336 -16.47 -4.26 -1.21
C ALA A 336 -17.36 -4.13 0.03
N GLY A 337 -17.58 -2.91 0.50
CA GLY A 337 -18.33 -2.64 1.72
C GLY A 337 -19.70 -2.01 1.41
N PHE A 338 -20.78 -2.67 1.79
CA PHE A 338 -22.13 -2.15 1.64
C PHE A 338 -22.62 -1.53 2.95
N ASN A 339 -23.07 -0.27 2.90
CA ASN A 339 -23.56 0.49 4.05
C ASN A 339 -22.55 0.46 5.23
N GLU A 340 -22.90 -0.07 6.41
CA GLU A 340 -22.06 -0.02 7.60
C GLU A 340 -20.74 -0.77 7.45
N ASN A 341 -20.65 -1.79 6.58
CA ASN A 341 -19.40 -2.48 6.30
C ASN A 341 -18.37 -1.57 5.64
N ALA A 342 -18.82 -0.58 4.85
CA ALA A 342 -17.96 0.44 4.27
C ALA A 342 -17.33 1.39 5.31
N ALA A 343 -17.84 1.43 6.53
CA ALA A 343 -17.24 2.21 7.62
C ALA A 343 -15.99 1.54 8.21
N ILE A 344 -15.72 0.29 7.88
CA ILE A 344 -14.50 -0.43 8.22
C ILE A 344 -13.51 -0.20 7.07
N ILE A 345 -12.50 0.62 7.29
CA ILE A 345 -11.62 1.17 6.25
C ILE A 345 -10.96 0.07 5.40
N HIS A 346 -10.51 -1.03 6.04
CA HIS A 346 -9.94 -2.22 5.40
C HIS A 346 -10.87 -3.43 5.55
N TYR A 347 -12.16 -3.24 5.23
CA TYR A 347 -13.14 -4.31 5.29
C TYR A 347 -12.78 -5.45 4.35
N LYS A 348 -12.91 -6.67 4.82
CA LYS A 348 -12.79 -7.89 4.02
C LYS A 348 -14.10 -8.67 4.09
N ALA A 349 -14.80 -8.76 2.97
CA ALA A 349 -15.99 -9.59 2.85
C ALA A 349 -15.61 -11.07 2.95
N LYS A 350 -16.34 -11.79 3.79
CA LYS A 350 -16.24 -13.26 3.95
C LYS A 350 -17.65 -13.83 3.89
N LYS A 351 -17.83 -15.07 3.45
CA LYS A 351 -19.14 -15.73 3.32
C LYS A 351 -20.02 -15.67 4.57
N ASN A 352 -19.43 -15.54 5.74
CA ASN A 352 -20.14 -15.48 7.03
C ASN A 352 -20.48 -14.07 7.51
N ASN A 353 -19.95 -13.00 6.87
CA ASN A 353 -20.22 -11.62 7.24
C ASN A 353 -20.64 -10.73 6.06
N ALA A 354 -20.55 -11.21 4.83
CA ALA A 354 -20.93 -10.47 3.63
C ALA A 354 -22.42 -10.13 3.62
N LYS A 355 -22.74 -8.89 3.26
CA LYS A 355 -24.12 -8.39 3.13
C LYS A 355 -24.60 -8.50 1.70
N PHE A 356 -25.91 -8.74 1.54
CA PHE A 356 -26.58 -8.65 0.25
C PHE A 356 -26.93 -7.20 -0.09
N LEU A 357 -26.83 -6.83 -1.38
CA LEU A 357 -27.12 -5.48 -1.88
C LEU A 357 -28.62 -5.28 -2.14
N ASN A 358 -29.47 -5.66 -1.20
CA ASN A 358 -30.93 -5.70 -1.32
C ASN A 358 -31.66 -4.51 -0.68
N GLU A 359 -30.92 -3.53 -0.17
CA GLU A 359 -31.43 -2.33 0.50
C GLU A 359 -31.07 -1.05 -0.26
N ASN A 360 -31.52 0.10 0.24
CA ASN A 360 -31.05 1.40 -0.18
C ASN A 360 -29.70 1.70 0.45
N GLY A 361 -28.77 2.30 -0.27
CA GLY A 361 -27.49 2.69 0.33
C GLY A 361 -26.34 2.89 -0.63
N LEU A 362 -25.13 2.76 -0.09
CA LEU A 362 -23.87 2.95 -0.78
C LEU A 362 -23.03 1.67 -0.75
N LEU A 363 -22.54 1.27 -1.91
CA LEU A 363 -21.46 0.29 -2.05
C LEU A 363 -20.13 1.04 -2.25
N LEU A 364 -19.26 1.02 -1.27
CA LEU A 364 -17.85 1.41 -1.43
C LEU A 364 -17.12 0.22 -2.04
N LEU A 365 -16.45 0.45 -3.16
CA LEU A 365 -15.63 -0.53 -3.84
C LEU A 365 -14.23 0.03 -4.05
N ASP A 366 -13.30 -0.50 -3.30
CA ASP A 366 -11.88 -0.21 -3.38
C ASP A 366 -11.15 -1.46 -3.87
N SER A 367 -10.45 -1.35 -4.99
CA SER A 367 -9.88 -2.49 -5.70
C SER A 367 -8.79 -2.08 -6.66
N GLY A 368 -7.90 -3.01 -6.95
CA GLY A 368 -6.84 -2.80 -7.91
C GLY A 368 -6.37 -4.10 -8.53
N ALA A 369 -5.52 -4.00 -9.53
CA ALA A 369 -4.95 -5.13 -10.25
C ALA A 369 -3.44 -5.01 -10.41
N GLN A 370 -2.78 -6.15 -10.41
CA GLN A 370 -1.44 -6.34 -10.93
C GLN A 370 -1.57 -6.73 -12.41
N TYR A 371 -1.29 -5.79 -13.30
CA TYR A 371 -1.04 -6.07 -14.71
C TYR A 371 0.47 -6.12 -14.94
N GLU A 372 0.95 -6.91 -15.90
CA GLU A 372 2.38 -6.93 -16.27
C GLU A 372 2.93 -5.53 -16.64
N CYS A 373 2.04 -4.63 -17.07
CA CYS A 373 2.33 -3.24 -17.45
C CYS A 373 2.13 -2.22 -16.32
N GLY A 374 1.76 -2.64 -15.10
CA GLY A 374 1.63 -1.73 -13.95
C GLY A 374 0.65 -2.21 -12.89
N THR A 375 0.69 -1.56 -11.75
CA THR A 375 -0.23 -1.76 -10.61
C THR A 375 -1.32 -0.70 -10.66
N THR A 376 -2.58 -1.08 -10.47
CA THR A 376 -3.71 -0.15 -10.34
C THR A 376 -4.29 -0.18 -8.94
N ASP A 377 -4.93 0.94 -8.60
CA ASP A 377 -5.63 1.17 -7.34
C ASP A 377 -6.72 2.21 -7.58
N ILE A 378 -7.95 1.93 -7.15
CA ILE A 378 -9.08 2.81 -7.33
C ILE A 378 -10.17 2.55 -6.31
N THR A 379 -10.68 3.60 -5.69
CA THR A 379 -11.93 3.54 -4.93
C THR A 379 -13.04 4.32 -5.61
N ARG A 380 -14.21 3.70 -5.75
CA ARG A 380 -15.47 4.34 -6.16
C ARG A 380 -16.59 3.95 -5.21
N VAL A 381 -17.58 4.83 -5.12
CA VAL A 381 -18.82 4.58 -4.38
C VAL A 381 -19.99 4.53 -5.35
N PHE A 382 -20.73 3.44 -5.32
CA PHE A 382 -21.89 3.21 -6.17
C PHE A 382 -23.18 3.36 -5.36
N LYS A 383 -24.16 4.02 -5.95
CA LYS A 383 -25.49 4.13 -5.37
C LYS A 383 -26.29 2.84 -5.63
N ILE A 384 -26.71 2.18 -4.56
CA ILE A 384 -27.64 1.05 -4.63
C ILE A 384 -29.04 1.54 -4.33
N ASN A 385 -29.94 1.42 -5.29
CA ASN A 385 -31.31 1.94 -5.24
C ASN A 385 -31.35 3.45 -4.93
N LYS A 386 -31.40 3.86 -3.67
CA LYS A 386 -31.55 5.25 -3.23
C LYS A 386 -30.52 5.63 -2.18
N ALA A 387 -29.93 6.82 -2.32
CA ALA A 387 -29.08 7.44 -1.30
C ALA A 387 -29.84 8.49 -0.48
N SER A 388 -29.45 8.66 0.78
CA SER A 388 -29.97 9.70 1.66
C SER A 388 -29.33 11.07 1.33
N LYS A 389 -29.96 12.15 1.80
CA LYS A 389 -29.38 13.52 1.67
C LYS A 389 -28.03 13.64 2.41
N GLU A 390 -27.88 12.95 3.55
CA GLU A 390 -26.62 12.92 4.31
C GLU A 390 -25.52 12.24 3.49
N GLN A 391 -25.80 11.10 2.87
CA GLN A 391 -24.85 10.38 2.01
C GLN A 391 -24.43 11.20 0.78
N ILE A 392 -25.36 11.90 0.15
CA ILE A 392 -25.08 12.78 -1.01
C ILE A 392 -24.19 13.97 -0.59
N ARG A 393 -24.50 14.62 0.54
CA ARG A 393 -23.66 15.69 1.10
C ARG A 393 -22.23 15.18 1.36
N ASP A 394 -22.10 14.06 2.05
CA ASP A 394 -20.82 13.53 2.47
C ASP A 394 -19.98 13.03 1.28
N TYR A 395 -20.64 12.40 0.29
CA TYR A 395 -19.99 12.06 -0.97
C TYR A 395 -19.43 13.31 -1.67
N THR A 396 -20.19 14.38 -1.70
CA THR A 396 -19.77 15.65 -2.32
C THR A 396 -18.60 16.27 -1.57
N LEU A 397 -18.57 16.21 -0.23
CA LEU A 397 -17.44 16.69 0.58
C LEU A 397 -16.15 15.90 0.30
N VAL A 398 -16.23 14.57 0.20
CA VAL A 398 -15.08 13.73 -0.14
C VAL A 398 -14.63 13.99 -1.57
N LEU A 399 -15.56 14.20 -2.53
CA LEU A 399 -15.22 14.58 -3.90
C LEU A 399 -14.49 15.93 -3.95
N LYS A 400 -14.95 16.93 -3.19
CA LYS A 400 -14.27 18.23 -3.08
C LYS A 400 -12.86 18.09 -2.53
N ALA A 401 -12.65 17.23 -1.52
CA ALA A 401 -11.34 16.93 -0.97
C ALA A 401 -10.41 16.30 -2.03
N ASN A 402 -10.93 15.34 -2.82
CA ASN A 402 -10.16 14.72 -3.92
C ASN A 402 -9.82 15.76 -5.01
N ILE A 403 -10.77 16.59 -5.44
CA ILE A 403 -10.54 17.65 -6.43
C ILE A 403 -9.54 18.68 -5.91
N ALA A 404 -9.65 19.09 -4.64
CA ALA A 404 -8.79 20.12 -4.06
C ALA A 404 -7.31 19.77 -4.16
N ILE A 405 -6.93 18.53 -3.82
CA ILE A 405 -5.55 18.05 -3.91
C ILE A 405 -5.14 17.72 -5.35
N SER A 406 -6.05 17.20 -6.17
CA SER A 406 -5.76 16.78 -7.55
C SER A 406 -5.39 17.94 -8.48
N LYS A 407 -5.86 19.17 -8.21
CA LYS A 407 -5.65 20.34 -9.07
C LYS A 407 -4.53 21.28 -8.66
N ILE A 408 -3.83 20.99 -7.54
CA ILE A 408 -2.80 21.91 -7.04
C ILE A 408 -1.54 21.93 -7.89
N LEU A 409 -0.87 23.09 -7.88
CA LEU A 409 0.56 23.21 -8.21
C LEU A 409 1.37 23.20 -6.91
N TYR A 410 2.49 22.50 -6.90
CA TYR A 410 3.35 22.40 -5.73
C TYR A 410 4.82 22.40 -6.12
N PRO A 411 5.71 22.95 -5.28
CA PRO A 411 7.15 22.98 -5.57
C PRO A 411 7.72 21.56 -5.71
N GLU A 412 8.58 21.33 -6.68
CA GLU A 412 9.38 20.11 -6.73
C GLU A 412 10.24 20.02 -5.45
N ASN A 413 10.39 18.82 -4.90
CA ASN A 413 11.06 18.55 -3.64
C ASN A 413 10.30 19.02 -2.35
N ILE A 414 9.05 19.44 -2.45
CA ILE A 414 8.23 19.60 -1.23
C ILE A 414 8.11 18.26 -0.50
N LYS A 415 8.05 18.29 0.82
CA LYS A 415 7.76 17.10 1.63
C LYS A 415 6.28 16.77 1.51
N MET A 416 5.95 15.63 0.90
CA MET A 416 4.56 15.28 0.52
C MET A 416 3.57 15.29 1.70
N PRO A 417 3.91 14.90 2.94
CA PRO A 417 2.99 14.99 4.08
C PRO A 417 2.38 16.37 4.28
N LEU A 418 3.06 17.46 3.88
CA LEU A 418 2.54 18.82 4.01
C LEU A 418 1.34 19.10 3.10
N LEU A 419 1.18 18.31 2.03
CA LEU A 419 0.08 18.49 1.06
C LEU A 419 -1.24 17.86 1.55
N ASP A 420 -1.21 16.92 2.50
CA ASP A 420 -2.38 16.19 3.01
C ASP A 420 -3.46 17.14 3.55
N SER A 421 -3.07 18.22 4.24
CA SER A 421 -3.99 19.23 4.79
C SER A 421 -4.87 19.91 3.74
N ILE A 422 -4.47 19.92 2.47
CA ILE A 422 -5.23 20.53 1.37
C ILE A 422 -6.52 19.75 1.11
N ALA A 423 -6.44 18.42 1.11
CA ALA A 423 -7.62 17.58 0.99
C ALA A 423 -8.50 17.67 2.25
N ARG A 424 -7.89 17.57 3.44
CA ARG A 424 -8.63 17.57 4.72
C ARG A 424 -9.35 18.87 4.99
N LYS A 425 -8.85 20.00 4.50
CA LYS A 425 -9.46 21.32 4.65
C LYS A 425 -10.95 21.30 4.28
N GLU A 426 -11.33 20.59 3.22
CA GLU A 426 -12.71 20.53 2.74
C GLU A 426 -13.65 19.82 3.75
N LEU A 427 -13.13 18.88 4.55
CA LEU A 427 -13.86 18.20 5.62
C LEU A 427 -13.80 18.97 6.95
N TRP A 428 -12.65 19.54 7.31
CA TRP A 428 -12.45 20.26 8.57
C TRP A 428 -13.40 21.46 8.74
N GLN A 429 -13.80 22.11 7.64
CA GLN A 429 -14.79 23.19 7.66
C GLN A 429 -16.16 22.75 8.24
N TYR A 430 -16.41 21.43 8.23
CA TYR A 430 -17.64 20.81 8.76
C TYR A 430 -17.40 20.05 10.07
N GLY A 431 -16.19 20.14 10.65
CA GLY A 431 -15.80 19.41 11.84
C GLY A 431 -15.65 17.89 11.59
N LEU A 432 -15.37 17.50 10.34
CA LEU A 432 -15.22 16.11 9.89
C LEU A 432 -13.75 15.82 9.57
N ASP A 433 -13.33 14.56 9.72
CA ASP A 433 -11.99 14.08 9.38
C ASP A 433 -12.00 12.56 9.15
N TYR A 434 -10.86 12.00 8.71
CA TYR A 434 -10.63 10.56 8.54
C TYR A 434 -9.29 10.14 9.14
N LEU A 435 -9.17 8.84 9.54
CA LEU A 435 -8.07 8.32 10.35
C LEU A 435 -6.98 7.58 9.55
N HIS A 436 -6.95 7.72 8.23
CA HIS A 436 -5.90 7.18 7.35
C HIS A 436 -5.16 8.29 6.61
N GLY A 437 -4.10 7.98 5.90
CA GLY A 437 -3.42 8.92 5.00
C GLY A 437 -4.31 9.29 3.82
N THR A 438 -4.11 10.46 3.23
CA THR A 438 -4.79 10.85 1.99
C THR A 438 -4.22 10.15 0.76
N GLY A 439 -3.06 9.48 0.91
CA GLY A 439 -2.48 8.68 -0.15
C GLY A 439 -1.09 8.14 0.16
N HIS A 440 -0.64 7.28 -0.72
CA HIS A 440 0.64 6.58 -0.66
C HIS A 440 1.28 6.48 -2.04
N GLY A 441 2.57 6.12 -2.10
CA GLY A 441 3.20 5.75 -3.35
C GLY A 441 2.71 4.39 -3.85
N VAL A 442 2.80 4.18 -5.17
CA VAL A 442 2.38 2.93 -5.83
C VAL A 442 3.49 2.40 -6.72
N GLY A 443 3.67 1.09 -6.74
CA GLY A 443 4.68 0.40 -7.54
C GLY A 443 4.34 0.31 -9.03
N TYR A 444 5.32 -0.14 -9.80
CA TYR A 444 5.16 -0.50 -11.22
C TYR A 444 5.22 -2.01 -11.37
N PHE A 445 4.08 -2.68 -11.41
CA PHE A 445 3.95 -4.13 -11.29
C PHE A 445 4.75 -4.64 -10.06
N LEU A 446 4.49 -3.97 -8.92
CA LEU A 446 5.08 -4.20 -7.60
C LEU A 446 4.03 -3.90 -6.53
N ASN A 447 4.47 -3.53 -5.32
CA ASN A 447 3.54 -3.31 -4.20
C ASN A 447 2.58 -2.16 -4.46
N VAL A 448 1.30 -2.33 -4.15
CA VAL A 448 0.31 -1.24 -4.19
C VAL A 448 0.70 -0.13 -3.23
N HIS A 449 1.12 -0.46 -2.01
CA HIS A 449 1.72 0.48 -1.07
C HIS A 449 3.24 0.48 -1.25
N GLU A 450 3.79 1.52 -1.87
CA GLU A 450 5.21 1.61 -2.18
C GLU A 450 5.77 3.03 -1.96
N GLY A 451 6.54 3.19 -0.89
CA GLY A 451 7.23 4.45 -0.61
C GLY A 451 8.31 4.84 -1.63
N PRO A 452 9.04 5.94 -1.37
CA PRO A 452 9.18 6.62 -0.08
C PRO A 452 8.16 7.75 0.18
N GLN A 453 7.48 8.24 -0.87
CA GLN A 453 6.50 9.31 -0.72
C GLN A 453 5.22 8.79 -0.04
N VAL A 454 4.63 9.64 0.78
CA VAL A 454 3.38 9.38 1.48
C VAL A 454 2.62 10.68 1.68
N LEU A 455 1.36 10.70 1.29
CA LEU A 455 0.45 11.82 1.45
C LEU A 455 -0.34 11.63 2.76
N SER A 456 0.30 11.89 3.90
CA SER A 456 -0.29 11.65 5.22
C SER A 456 0.20 12.65 6.25
N LEU A 457 -0.74 13.36 6.89
CA LEU A 457 -0.48 14.30 7.98
C LEU A 457 0.26 13.65 9.17
N ASN A 458 0.04 12.35 9.39
CA ASN A 458 0.65 11.61 10.48
C ASN A 458 2.06 11.09 10.15
N ALA A 459 2.51 11.22 8.90
CA ALA A 459 3.85 10.82 8.51
C ALA A 459 4.88 11.91 8.81
N ASN A 460 6.10 11.50 9.15
CA ASN A 460 7.19 12.45 9.34
C ASN A 460 7.55 13.14 8.02
N ALA A 461 7.49 14.47 8.01
CA ALA A 461 7.92 15.29 6.89
C ALA A 461 9.45 15.32 6.82
N SER A 462 10.07 14.27 6.27
CA SER A 462 11.52 14.07 6.16
C SER A 462 12.05 14.26 4.73
N GLU A 463 13.35 14.17 4.55
CA GLU A 463 13.98 14.21 3.22
C GLU A 463 13.53 13.03 2.35
N HIS A 464 13.20 11.88 2.96
CA HIS A 464 12.72 10.67 2.28
C HIS A 464 11.35 10.87 1.61
N THR A 465 10.52 11.78 2.14
CA THR A 465 9.17 12.04 1.62
C THR A 465 9.09 13.17 0.60
N ARG A 466 10.25 13.65 0.08
CA ARG A 466 10.28 14.67 -0.97
C ARG A 466 9.70 14.18 -2.28
N VAL A 467 8.79 14.97 -2.84
CA VAL A 467 8.18 14.68 -4.13
C VAL A 467 9.18 14.90 -5.27
N LYS A 468 9.23 13.93 -6.19
CA LYS A 468 10.01 13.99 -7.43
C LYS A 468 9.11 13.72 -8.63
N ARG A 469 9.57 14.17 -9.81
CA ARG A 469 8.92 13.83 -11.09
C ARG A 469 8.87 12.32 -11.28
N GLY A 470 7.79 11.82 -11.83
CA GLY A 470 7.56 10.40 -12.11
C GLY A 470 7.08 9.58 -10.92
N MET A 471 6.93 10.16 -9.72
CA MET A 471 6.31 9.47 -8.59
C MET A 471 4.82 9.26 -8.84
N LEU A 472 4.36 8.02 -8.69
CA LEU A 472 2.95 7.63 -8.74
C LEU A 472 2.40 7.59 -7.31
N THR A 473 1.31 8.31 -7.05
CA THR A 473 0.75 8.48 -5.70
C THR A 473 -0.76 8.35 -5.74
N SER A 474 -1.37 7.66 -4.75
CA SER A 474 -2.82 7.65 -4.57
C SER A 474 -3.33 8.98 -3.98
N ILE A 475 -4.55 9.33 -4.32
CA ILE A 475 -5.32 10.46 -3.77
C ILE A 475 -6.68 9.92 -3.36
N GLU A 476 -6.84 9.58 -2.08
CA GLU A 476 -7.94 8.76 -1.55
C GLU A 476 -8.60 9.33 -0.27
N PRO A 477 -9.00 10.59 -0.22
CA PRO A 477 -9.72 11.09 0.94
C PRO A 477 -11.00 10.30 1.19
N GLY A 478 -11.41 10.21 2.46
CA GLY A 478 -12.59 9.44 2.86
C GLY A 478 -13.37 10.08 3.99
N LEU A 479 -14.53 9.50 4.30
CA LEU A 479 -15.37 9.85 5.45
C LEU A 479 -16.14 8.61 5.90
N TYR A 480 -16.11 8.29 7.20
CA TYR A 480 -16.62 7.03 7.72
C TYR A 480 -17.49 7.27 8.94
N HIS A 481 -18.74 6.83 8.88
CA HIS A 481 -19.68 6.87 9.99
C HIS A 481 -19.90 5.45 10.54
N ALA A 482 -19.32 5.15 11.69
CA ALA A 482 -19.43 3.84 12.32
C ALA A 482 -20.88 3.36 12.40
N ASN A 483 -21.12 2.10 12.01
CA ASN A 483 -22.44 1.47 11.94
C ASN A 483 -23.44 2.14 10.98
N LYS A 484 -22.99 2.96 10.02
CA LYS A 484 -23.85 3.58 9.02
C LYS A 484 -23.32 3.36 7.59
N TYR A 485 -22.23 4.01 7.21
CA TYR A 485 -21.61 3.93 5.87
C TYR A 485 -20.21 4.51 5.86
N GLY A 486 -19.45 4.18 4.83
CA GLY A 486 -18.19 4.80 4.48
C GLY A 486 -18.18 5.30 3.04
N ILE A 487 -17.39 6.34 2.81
CA ILE A 487 -17.14 6.93 1.50
C ILE A 487 -15.64 7.14 1.36
N ARG A 488 -15.05 6.61 0.29
CA ARG A 488 -13.69 6.91 -0.17
C ARG A 488 -13.74 7.12 -1.67
N LEU A 489 -13.04 8.13 -2.16
CA LEU A 489 -12.94 8.42 -3.58
C LEU A 489 -11.47 8.57 -3.94
N GLU A 490 -11.00 7.69 -4.81
CA GLU A 490 -9.60 7.55 -5.09
C GLU A 490 -9.26 7.62 -6.56
N ASN A 491 -8.16 8.29 -6.85
CA ASN A 491 -7.45 8.24 -8.13
C ASN A 491 -5.95 8.07 -7.88
N LEU A 492 -5.24 7.42 -8.80
CA LEU A 492 -3.80 7.48 -8.87
C LEU A 492 -3.35 8.66 -9.75
N ALA A 493 -2.26 9.30 -9.34
CA ALA A 493 -1.72 10.48 -10.01
C ALA A 493 -0.19 10.42 -10.12
N ILE A 494 0.34 10.85 -11.26
CA ILE A 494 1.78 11.00 -11.48
C ILE A 494 2.18 12.44 -11.22
N SER A 495 3.23 12.65 -10.43
CA SER A 495 3.87 13.96 -10.26
C SER A 495 4.63 14.32 -11.54
N GLU A 496 4.12 15.28 -12.31
CA GLU A 496 4.74 15.74 -13.56
C GLU A 496 5.11 17.22 -13.50
N PHE A 497 6.07 17.62 -14.33
CA PHE A 497 6.47 19.02 -14.46
C PHE A 497 5.32 19.88 -14.97
N ALA A 498 5.09 21.01 -14.31
CA ALA A 498 4.05 21.96 -14.69
C ALA A 498 4.64 23.28 -15.23
N MET A 499 5.53 23.90 -14.48
CA MET A 499 6.15 25.18 -14.86
C MET A 499 7.41 25.47 -14.04
N SER A 500 8.24 26.39 -14.54
CA SER A 500 9.35 27.01 -13.78
C SER A 500 9.03 28.44 -13.44
N SER A 501 9.53 28.92 -12.30
CA SER A 501 9.43 30.29 -11.83
C SER A 501 10.73 30.72 -11.15
N GLU A 502 10.81 31.97 -10.67
CA GLU A 502 11.92 32.44 -9.83
C GLU A 502 12.08 31.65 -8.51
N TYR A 503 11.02 30.94 -8.08
CA TYR A 503 11.01 30.09 -6.88
C TYR A 503 11.36 28.62 -7.17
N GLY A 504 11.74 28.28 -8.40
CA GLY A 504 12.10 26.93 -8.85
C GLY A 504 11.03 26.27 -9.69
N ASP A 505 11.18 24.95 -9.83
CA ASP A 505 10.25 24.12 -10.62
C ASP A 505 9.03 23.71 -9.80
N PHE A 506 7.88 23.73 -10.45
CA PHE A 506 6.61 23.31 -9.89
C PHE A 506 6.09 22.07 -10.61
N LEU A 507 5.46 21.19 -9.85
CA LEU A 507 4.81 19.97 -10.31
C LEU A 507 3.30 20.11 -10.21
N ARG A 508 2.61 19.22 -10.91
CA ARG A 508 1.16 18.97 -10.78
C ARG A 508 0.90 17.46 -10.76
N PHE A 509 -0.30 17.07 -10.38
CA PHE A 509 -0.79 15.71 -10.49
C PHE A 509 -1.44 15.46 -11.85
N ASP A 510 -0.87 14.53 -12.66
CA ASP A 510 -1.53 13.96 -13.84
C ASP A 510 -2.29 12.71 -13.40
N ILE A 511 -3.61 12.80 -13.31
CA ILE A 511 -4.47 11.70 -12.90
C ILE A 511 -4.44 10.60 -13.96
N VAL A 512 -4.05 9.39 -13.60
CA VAL A 512 -3.96 8.25 -14.53
C VAL A 512 -5.14 7.29 -14.42
N THR A 513 -5.88 7.31 -13.32
CA THR A 513 -7.10 6.52 -13.13
C THR A 513 -8.18 6.93 -14.15
N LEU A 514 -8.80 5.95 -14.81
CA LEU A 514 -9.75 6.15 -15.90
C LEU A 514 -11.11 5.51 -15.56
N TYR A 515 -11.83 6.09 -14.59
CA TYR A 515 -13.22 5.75 -14.33
C TYR A 515 -13.99 6.94 -13.72
N PRO A 516 -15.24 7.25 -14.15
CA PRO A 516 -15.95 8.44 -13.68
C PRO A 516 -16.36 8.34 -12.21
N PHE A 517 -16.58 9.51 -11.59
CA PHE A 517 -17.28 9.64 -10.32
C PHE A 517 -18.80 9.51 -10.52
N GLU A 518 -19.53 9.03 -9.51
CA GLU A 518 -20.99 8.82 -9.59
C GLU A 518 -21.75 10.15 -9.46
N LEU A 519 -22.19 10.69 -10.58
CA LEU A 519 -22.87 11.99 -10.65
C LEU A 519 -24.18 12.06 -9.87
N ASN A 520 -24.87 10.92 -9.69
CA ASN A 520 -26.13 10.87 -8.95
C ASN A 520 -25.92 10.94 -7.41
N LEU A 521 -24.69 10.96 -6.94
CA LEU A 521 -24.32 11.15 -5.53
C LEU A 521 -23.79 12.57 -5.25
N ILE A 522 -23.84 13.48 -6.22
CA ILE A 522 -23.30 14.85 -6.08
C ILE A 522 -24.43 15.85 -5.82
N ASP A 523 -24.29 16.63 -4.75
CA ASP A 523 -25.07 17.86 -4.58
C ASP A 523 -24.36 19.00 -5.33
N LEU A 524 -24.89 19.33 -6.50
CA LEU A 524 -24.31 20.37 -7.38
C LEU A 524 -24.26 21.77 -6.73
N ASN A 525 -25.12 22.04 -5.74
CA ASN A 525 -25.12 23.33 -5.03
C ASN A 525 -23.88 23.48 -4.11
N MET A 526 -23.21 22.42 -3.81
CA MET A 526 -21.99 22.43 -2.99
C MET A 526 -20.72 22.62 -3.82
N LEU A 527 -20.78 22.44 -5.15
CA LEU A 527 -19.64 22.61 -6.04
C LEU A 527 -19.56 24.04 -6.59
N ASN A 528 -18.34 24.57 -6.64
CA ASN A 528 -18.08 25.82 -7.37
C ASN A 528 -17.78 25.55 -8.86
N THR A 529 -17.74 26.61 -9.65
CA THR A 529 -17.50 26.55 -11.10
C THR A 529 -16.22 25.83 -11.49
N ASP A 530 -15.12 26.04 -10.75
CA ASP A 530 -13.82 25.43 -11.03
C ASP A 530 -13.83 23.93 -10.74
N GLU A 531 -14.55 23.50 -9.70
CA GLU A 531 -14.73 22.09 -9.36
C GLU A 531 -15.59 21.38 -10.41
N ILE A 532 -16.67 21.99 -10.86
CA ILE A 532 -17.52 21.47 -11.96
C ILE A 532 -16.69 21.36 -13.24
N LYS A 533 -15.92 22.38 -13.58
CA LYS A 533 -15.06 22.36 -14.76
C LYS A 533 -14.05 21.24 -14.69
N TRP A 534 -13.34 21.07 -13.56
CA TRP A 534 -12.38 20.01 -13.36
C TRP A 534 -13.02 18.61 -13.54
N LEU A 535 -14.21 18.44 -12.96
CA LEU A 535 -14.96 17.17 -13.04
C LEU A 535 -15.40 16.86 -14.49
N ASN A 536 -15.90 17.84 -15.21
CA ASN A 536 -16.28 17.70 -16.62
C ASN A 536 -15.05 17.37 -17.50
N ASP A 537 -13.93 18.07 -17.31
CA ASP A 537 -12.69 17.82 -18.03
C ASP A 537 -12.15 16.40 -17.76
N TYR A 538 -12.23 15.94 -16.50
CA TYR A 538 -11.84 14.57 -16.13
C TYR A 538 -12.78 13.53 -16.76
N HIS A 539 -14.09 13.71 -16.67
CA HIS A 539 -15.07 12.79 -17.28
C HIS A 539 -14.95 12.73 -18.82
N LEU A 540 -14.73 13.88 -19.46
CA LEU A 540 -14.50 13.93 -20.92
C LEU A 540 -13.23 13.15 -21.31
N ARG A 541 -12.14 13.28 -20.52
CA ARG A 541 -10.92 12.50 -20.75
C ARG A 541 -11.18 11.00 -20.58
N VAL A 542 -11.89 10.57 -19.55
CA VAL A 542 -12.27 9.16 -19.33
C VAL A 542 -13.07 8.64 -20.53
N LEU A 543 -14.11 9.37 -20.95
CA LEU A 543 -14.96 9.00 -22.08
C LEU A 543 -14.13 8.84 -23.37
N ASN A 544 -13.33 9.84 -23.71
CA ASN A 544 -12.54 9.83 -24.94
C ASN A 544 -11.48 8.71 -24.94
N THR A 545 -10.91 8.39 -23.78
CA THR A 545 -9.85 7.38 -23.69
C THR A 545 -10.39 5.97 -23.73
N LEU A 546 -11.51 5.68 -23.06
CA LEU A 546 -12.08 4.32 -22.97
C LEU A 546 -12.95 3.96 -24.19
N SER A 547 -13.71 4.92 -24.76
CA SER A 547 -14.68 4.66 -25.83
C SER A 547 -14.15 3.86 -27.01
N PRO A 548 -12.91 4.05 -27.51
CA PRO A 548 -12.39 3.28 -28.63
C PRO A 548 -12.29 1.76 -28.39
N TYR A 549 -12.30 1.33 -27.13
CA TYR A 549 -12.10 -0.06 -26.69
C TYR A 549 -13.39 -0.74 -26.21
N LEU A 550 -14.53 -0.04 -26.27
CA LEU A 550 -15.83 -0.52 -25.81
C LEU A 550 -16.76 -0.79 -27.00
N ASP A 551 -17.69 -1.72 -26.84
CA ASP A 551 -18.80 -1.87 -27.76
C ASP A 551 -19.82 -0.73 -27.63
N ASP A 552 -20.80 -0.67 -28.53
CA ASP A 552 -21.75 0.45 -28.56
C ASP A 552 -22.64 0.53 -27.32
N CYS A 553 -22.95 -0.61 -26.68
CA CYS A 553 -23.73 -0.64 -25.43
C CYS A 553 -22.95 0.01 -24.29
N LEU A 554 -21.72 -0.43 -24.08
CA LEU A 554 -20.82 0.11 -23.05
C LEU A 554 -20.41 1.56 -23.33
N LYS A 555 -20.23 1.95 -24.60
CA LYS A 555 -19.98 3.36 -24.97
C LYS A 555 -21.13 4.28 -24.56
N ASN A 556 -22.38 3.88 -24.86
CA ASN A 556 -23.55 4.66 -24.49
C ASN A 556 -23.71 4.73 -22.97
N PHE A 557 -23.46 3.64 -22.27
CA PHE A 557 -23.44 3.60 -20.82
C PHE A 557 -22.39 4.54 -20.24
N LEU A 558 -21.15 4.45 -20.73
CA LEU A 558 -20.06 5.32 -20.26
C LEU A 558 -20.34 6.81 -20.58
N ALA A 559 -20.89 7.11 -21.77
CA ALA A 559 -21.29 8.47 -22.12
C ALA A 559 -22.34 9.03 -21.16
N TYR A 560 -23.31 8.23 -20.74
CA TYR A 560 -24.28 8.64 -19.71
C TYR A 560 -23.59 8.88 -18.35
N LYS A 561 -22.65 8.03 -17.94
CA LYS A 561 -21.89 8.21 -16.69
C LYS A 561 -20.98 9.43 -16.72
N CYS A 562 -20.42 9.77 -17.87
CA CYS A 562 -19.55 10.92 -18.09
C CYS A 562 -20.28 12.18 -18.59
N ARG A 563 -21.61 12.23 -18.54
CA ARG A 563 -22.39 13.38 -19.04
C ARG A 563 -21.95 14.69 -18.40
N GLU A 564 -21.94 15.73 -19.18
CA GLU A 564 -21.55 17.06 -18.74
C GLU A 564 -22.50 17.62 -17.69
N ILE A 565 -21.95 18.21 -16.64
CA ILE A 565 -22.68 18.98 -15.63
C ILE A 565 -22.76 20.42 -16.13
N PRO A 566 -23.97 20.99 -16.28
CA PRO A 566 -24.13 22.38 -16.70
C PRO A 566 -23.46 23.35 -15.72
N ILE A 567 -22.62 24.24 -16.25
CA ILE A 567 -22.09 25.37 -15.47
C ILE A 567 -23.16 26.45 -15.50
N SER A 568 -23.87 26.62 -14.37
CA SER A 568 -24.81 27.73 -14.26
C SER A 568 -24.05 29.05 -14.28
N ASN A 569 -24.28 29.90 -15.29
CA ASN A 569 -23.83 31.27 -15.28
C ASN A 569 -24.64 32.07 -14.24
N SER A 570 -24.49 31.70 -12.96
CA SER A 570 -25.00 32.56 -11.88
C SER A 570 -24.01 33.70 -11.64
N THR A 571 -23.98 34.66 -12.59
CA THR A 571 -23.71 36.05 -12.23
C THR A 571 -24.89 36.53 -11.37
N ASN A 572 -24.83 36.33 -10.07
CA ASN A 572 -25.55 37.14 -9.14
C ASN A 572 -24.66 37.39 -7.92
N PHE A 573 -24.38 38.64 -7.73
CA PHE A 573 -23.58 39.32 -6.72
C PHE A 573 -23.92 38.93 -5.28
#